data_c1a0cd2e3a0d7de9125f90dfa583b363
#
_entry.id   c1a0cd2e3a0d7de9125f90dfa583b363
#
_cell.length_a   1.000
_cell.length_b   1.000
_cell.length_c   1.000
_cell.angle_alpha   90.00
_cell.angle_beta   90.00
_cell.angle_gamma   90.00
#
_symmetry.space_group_name_H-M   'P 1'
#
loop_
_entity.id
_entity.type
_entity.pdbx_description
1 polymer ?
#
loop_
_entity_poly.entity_id
_entity_poly.type
_entity_poly.pdbx_seq_one_letter_code
_entity_poly.pdbx_strand_id
1 'polypeptide(L)'
;MAAPKDGLEAVEAEGSAGLRGTSGIELVLPSGPAVPAPLCPHGPTLLFVKVTQGKEEARRFYACSACRDRKDCNFFQWEDEKLSGARLAAREAHNRRCQPPLSRRQCVERYLKFIELPLTQRKFCQRCQQLLLPDDWGQHSEHQVLGDVSITQLRKPSQLLYPLENKKTYAQYLFADRSCQFLVDLLSTLGFRRVLCVGTPRYSQFYMEDSFCHYNMFNHHFFDGKTALEVCRAFLQEDKGKGVIMVTDPPFGGLVEPLAVTFKKLIAMWKEGQSQDDSDKELPIFWIFPYFFESRICQFFPSFRMLDYQVDYDNHALYKHGKTGRKQSPVRIFTNIPLNKIILPTEEGYRFCSLCQRYVSLENQHCEHCNSCPSKDGRKWNHCFLCKKCVKPSWIHCSICNHCAVPDHSCQGPKDGCFICGELDHKRSACPNIATSKRANKAVRKQKQRKSNKMKMETTKGQSMNHTSATRRKKRRERAHQYLCS
;
A
#
# COMPACT_ATOMS: atom_id res chain seq x y z
N MET A 1 29.36 31.69 12.50
CA MET A 1 29.37 30.40 11.73
C MET A 1 27.96 29.92 11.68
N ALA A 2 27.31 30.06 10.54
CA ALA A 2 25.90 29.73 10.34
C ALA A 2 25.79 28.25 9.93
N ALA A 3 24.92 27.49 10.63
CA ALA A 3 24.59 26.11 10.29
C ALA A 3 23.66 26.08 9.05
N PRO A 4 23.81 25.11 8.16
CA PRO A 4 22.96 24.99 6.98
C PRO A 4 21.54 24.58 7.39
N LYS A 5 20.57 25.30 6.89
CA LYS A 5 19.13 24.97 6.94
C LYS A 5 18.84 23.87 5.93
N ASP A 6 18.90 22.62 6.35
CA ASP A 6 18.32 21.52 5.57
C ASP A 6 16.80 21.54 5.72
N GLY A 7 16.16 22.26 4.81
CA GLY A 7 14.72 22.25 4.61
C GLY A 7 14.29 20.95 3.94
N LEU A 8 14.06 19.88 4.70
CA LEU A 8 13.20 18.77 4.30
C LEU A 8 11.75 19.20 4.54
N GLU A 9 11.19 19.93 3.60
CA GLU A 9 9.75 20.10 3.48
C GLU A 9 9.12 18.70 3.39
N ALA A 10 8.41 18.33 4.46
CA ALA A 10 7.50 17.24 4.43
C ALA A 10 6.44 17.58 3.37
N VAL A 11 6.53 16.93 2.22
CA VAL A 11 5.48 16.96 1.21
C VAL A 11 4.24 16.41 1.89
N GLU A 12 3.39 17.30 2.41
CA GLU A 12 1.99 16.97 2.59
C GLU A 12 1.55 16.54 1.19
N ALA A 13 1.34 15.23 1.00
CA ALA A 13 0.71 14.73 -0.19
C ALA A 13 -0.71 15.29 -0.17
N GLU A 14 -0.83 16.53 -0.65
CA GLU A 14 -2.11 17.07 -1.08
C GLU A 14 -2.69 16.00 -1.97
N GLY A 15 -3.91 15.57 -1.67
CA GLY A 15 -4.62 14.63 -2.49
C GLY A 15 -4.48 15.05 -3.95
N SER A 16 -3.71 14.30 -4.71
CA SER A 16 -3.35 14.48 -6.11
C SER A 16 -3.34 15.96 -6.56
N ALA A 17 -2.47 16.79 -5.97
CA ALA A 17 -1.93 17.92 -6.68
C ALA A 17 -1.13 17.32 -7.83
N GLY A 18 -1.63 17.49 -9.04
CA GLY A 18 -1.01 16.96 -10.24
C GLY A 18 0.45 17.35 -10.26
N LEU A 19 1.31 16.34 -10.35
CA LEU A 19 2.65 16.53 -10.83
C LEU A 19 2.56 17.47 -12.02
N ARG A 20 3.24 18.61 -11.96
CA ARG A 20 3.45 19.50 -13.10
C ARG A 20 4.28 18.75 -14.12
N GLY A 21 3.60 18.00 -14.93
CA GLY A 21 4.15 17.23 -16.01
C GLY A 21 2.97 16.79 -16.84
N THR A 22 3.08 16.98 -18.11
CA THR A 22 2.13 16.58 -19.15
C THR A 22 1.83 15.07 -19.16
N SER A 23 2.16 14.30 -18.12
CA SER A 23 1.95 12.85 -18.07
C SER A 23 1.61 12.36 -16.68
N GLY A 24 0.56 11.51 -16.57
CA GLY A 24 0.16 10.77 -15.39
C GLY A 24 0.37 9.26 -15.55
N ILE A 25 0.44 8.54 -14.44
CA ILE A 25 0.46 7.07 -14.43
C ILE A 25 -0.78 6.60 -13.69
N GLU A 26 -1.58 5.74 -14.32
CA GLU A 26 -2.78 5.16 -13.75
C GLU A 26 -2.70 3.63 -13.78
N LEU A 27 -3.29 2.98 -12.76
CA LEU A 27 -3.45 1.53 -12.75
C LEU A 27 -4.56 1.11 -13.70
N VAL A 28 -4.30 0.07 -14.50
CA VAL A 28 -5.32 -0.57 -15.33
C VAL A 28 -5.92 -1.72 -14.54
N LEU A 29 -7.14 -1.55 -14.07
CA LEU A 29 -7.87 -2.64 -13.40
C LEU A 29 -8.26 -3.71 -14.43
N PRO A 30 -8.14 -5.01 -14.11
CA PRO A 30 -8.55 -6.09 -14.99
C PRO A 30 -10.06 -5.99 -15.28
N SER A 31 -10.42 -5.94 -16.56
CA SER A 31 -11.81 -5.95 -17.03
C SER A 31 -12.05 -7.12 -17.98
N GLY A 32 -11.92 -8.35 -17.46
CA GLY A 32 -12.11 -9.58 -18.27
C GLY A 32 -11.21 -10.72 -17.82
N PRO A 33 -11.23 -11.89 -18.52
CA PRO A 33 -10.36 -13.00 -18.22
C PRO A 33 -8.90 -12.55 -18.27
N ALA A 34 -8.19 -12.79 -17.17
CA ALA A 34 -6.85 -12.27 -16.95
C ALA A 34 -5.85 -12.94 -17.89
N VAL A 35 -5.26 -12.17 -18.80
CA VAL A 35 -4.00 -12.57 -19.42
C VAL A 35 -2.96 -12.67 -18.31
N PRO A 36 -2.20 -13.79 -18.21
CA PRO A 36 -1.20 -13.94 -17.17
C PRO A 36 -0.21 -12.78 -17.20
N ALA A 37 -0.14 -12.03 -16.10
CA ALA A 37 0.81 -10.93 -15.97
C ALA A 37 2.23 -11.48 -15.84
N PRO A 38 3.25 -10.81 -16.42
CA PRO A 38 4.63 -11.19 -16.21
C PRO A 38 4.99 -11.21 -14.72
N LEU A 39 5.87 -12.14 -14.32
CA LEU A 39 6.30 -12.29 -12.93
C LEU A 39 7.59 -11.49 -12.66
N CYS A 40 7.64 -10.84 -11.51
CA CYS A 40 8.84 -10.34 -10.87
C CYS A 40 9.10 -11.13 -9.57
N PRO A 41 10.20 -10.90 -8.82
CA PRO A 41 10.44 -11.58 -7.54
C PRO A 41 9.29 -11.44 -6.53
N HIS A 42 8.46 -10.41 -6.66
CA HIS A 42 7.34 -10.09 -5.77
C HIS A 42 5.99 -10.65 -6.26
N GLY A 43 6.00 -11.58 -7.22
CA GLY A 43 4.81 -12.18 -7.81
C GLY A 43 4.35 -11.48 -9.10
N PRO A 44 3.06 -11.63 -9.48
CA PRO A 44 2.50 -11.01 -10.68
C PRO A 44 2.62 -9.49 -10.65
N THR A 45 3.08 -8.93 -11.77
CA THR A 45 3.18 -7.47 -11.93
C THR A 45 1.81 -6.83 -12.19
N LEU A 46 1.71 -5.54 -11.94
CA LEU A 46 0.51 -4.75 -12.26
C LEU A 46 0.67 -4.04 -13.60
N LEU A 47 -0.45 -3.88 -14.30
CA LEU A 47 -0.51 -3.16 -15.56
C LEU A 47 -0.82 -1.68 -15.31
N PHE A 48 0.02 -0.81 -15.82
CA PHE A 48 -0.14 0.64 -15.73
C PHE A 48 -0.32 1.26 -17.12
N VAL A 49 -0.97 2.40 -17.17
CA VAL A 49 -1.07 3.23 -18.36
C VAL A 49 -0.40 4.57 -18.11
N LYS A 50 0.48 4.96 -19.03
CA LYS A 50 1.08 6.30 -19.04
C LYS A 50 0.18 7.22 -19.86
N VAL A 51 -0.46 8.17 -19.17
CA VAL A 51 -1.31 9.19 -19.78
C VAL A 51 -0.49 10.45 -20.00
N THR A 52 -0.45 10.97 -21.22
CA THR A 52 0.24 12.20 -21.57
C THR A 52 -0.80 13.17 -22.13
N GLN A 53 -0.83 14.41 -21.62
CA GLN A 53 -1.75 15.45 -22.08
C GLN A 53 -1.47 15.77 -23.56
N GLY A 54 -2.51 15.83 -24.38
CA GLY A 54 -2.38 16.11 -25.82
C GLY A 54 -1.86 14.95 -26.70
N LYS A 55 -1.62 13.74 -26.14
CA LYS A 55 -1.31 12.55 -26.93
C LYS A 55 -2.46 11.56 -26.86
N GLU A 56 -2.99 11.18 -28.01
CA GLU A 56 -4.11 10.24 -28.13
C GLU A 56 -3.78 8.80 -27.70
N GLU A 57 -2.52 8.39 -27.69
CA GLU A 57 -2.09 7.03 -27.34
C GLU A 57 -1.46 6.96 -25.94
N ALA A 58 -2.24 6.43 -25.01
CA ALA A 58 -1.75 6.06 -23.68
C ALA A 58 -1.04 4.70 -23.76
N ARG A 59 0.29 4.66 -23.59
CA ARG A 59 1.08 3.42 -23.64
C ARG A 59 1.00 2.67 -22.32
N ARG A 60 0.82 1.34 -22.37
CA ARG A 60 0.68 0.49 -21.21
C ARG A 60 1.96 -0.28 -20.92
N PHE A 61 2.23 -0.52 -19.63
CA PHE A 61 3.41 -1.24 -19.19
C PHE A 61 3.14 -2.02 -17.90
N TYR A 62 3.85 -3.12 -17.74
CA TYR A 62 3.89 -3.89 -16.50
C TYR A 62 5.02 -3.40 -15.61
N ALA A 63 4.74 -3.27 -14.30
CA ALA A 63 5.73 -2.94 -13.27
C ALA A 63 5.44 -3.67 -11.96
N CYS A 64 6.44 -3.74 -11.08
CA CYS A 64 6.30 -4.38 -9.78
C CYS A 64 5.22 -3.69 -8.94
N SER A 65 4.41 -4.49 -8.25
CA SER A 65 3.34 -4.03 -7.37
C SER A 65 3.82 -3.64 -5.96
N ALA A 66 4.84 -4.31 -5.45
CA ALA A 66 5.27 -4.22 -4.06
C ALA A 66 6.30 -3.12 -3.80
N CYS A 67 7.09 -2.77 -4.80
CA CYS A 67 8.22 -1.85 -4.66
C CYS A 67 7.93 -0.53 -5.37
N ARG A 68 8.14 0.57 -4.66
CA ARG A 68 7.98 1.92 -5.18
C ARG A 68 9.23 2.45 -5.85
N ASP A 69 10.39 2.13 -5.30
CA ASP A 69 11.66 2.54 -5.87
C ASP A 69 12.11 1.48 -6.88
N ARG A 70 12.46 1.93 -8.09
CA ARG A 70 13.05 1.06 -9.12
C ARG A 70 14.38 0.44 -8.70
N LYS A 71 15.00 0.94 -7.64
CA LYS A 71 16.19 0.35 -7.04
C LYS A 71 15.89 -0.99 -6.37
N ASP A 72 14.69 -1.15 -5.87
CA ASP A 72 14.28 -2.33 -5.13
C ASP A 72 13.79 -3.44 -6.06
N CYS A 73 13.04 -3.05 -7.08
CA CYS A 73 12.66 -3.93 -8.18
C CYS A 73 12.58 -3.12 -9.48
N ASN A 74 13.51 -3.36 -10.36
CA ASN A 74 13.59 -2.67 -11.65
C ASN A 74 12.72 -3.31 -12.75
N PHE A 75 11.77 -4.19 -12.37
CA PHE A 75 10.91 -4.83 -13.34
C PHE A 75 10.10 -3.80 -14.12
N PHE A 76 10.28 -3.83 -15.42
CA PHE A 76 9.54 -3.02 -16.38
C PHE A 76 9.41 -3.78 -17.72
N GLN A 77 8.20 -3.77 -18.29
CA GLN A 77 7.93 -4.35 -19.61
C GLN A 77 6.75 -3.61 -20.24
N TRP A 78 6.90 -3.20 -21.51
CA TRP A 78 5.75 -2.72 -22.24
C TRP A 78 4.76 -3.85 -22.53
N GLU A 79 3.46 -3.58 -22.53
CA GLU A 79 2.42 -4.58 -22.79
C GLU A 79 2.58 -5.24 -24.16
N ASP A 80 3.02 -4.46 -25.16
CA ASP A 80 3.25 -4.86 -26.55
C ASP A 80 4.66 -5.40 -26.82
N GLU A 81 5.54 -5.48 -25.79
CA GLU A 81 6.93 -5.91 -25.95
C GLU A 81 7.02 -7.43 -26.07
N LYS A 82 7.55 -7.91 -27.19
CA LYS A 82 7.91 -9.31 -27.38
C LYS A 82 9.30 -9.57 -26.81
N LEU A 83 9.38 -10.43 -25.82
CA LEU A 83 10.65 -10.81 -25.21
C LEU A 83 11.27 -12.00 -25.94
N SER A 84 12.59 -12.00 -26.10
CA SER A 84 13.33 -13.17 -26.54
C SER A 84 13.37 -14.25 -25.46
N GLY A 85 13.50 -15.52 -25.86
CA GLY A 85 13.63 -16.64 -24.93
C GLY A 85 14.78 -16.48 -23.93
N ALA A 86 15.92 -15.91 -24.38
CA ALA A 86 17.05 -15.60 -23.50
C ALA A 86 16.72 -14.58 -22.42
N ARG A 87 15.94 -13.53 -22.73
CA ARG A 87 15.48 -12.54 -21.73
C ARG A 87 14.50 -13.15 -20.75
N LEU A 88 13.60 -14.03 -21.19
CA LEU A 88 12.68 -14.74 -20.31
C LEU A 88 13.45 -15.65 -19.35
N ALA A 89 14.39 -16.47 -19.83
CA ALA A 89 15.22 -17.33 -19.00
C ALA A 89 16.06 -16.54 -17.99
N ALA A 90 16.66 -15.42 -18.39
CA ALA A 90 17.41 -14.54 -17.49
C ALA A 90 16.54 -13.94 -16.40
N ARG A 91 15.29 -13.58 -16.72
CA ARG A 91 14.30 -13.07 -15.76
C ARG A 91 13.88 -14.15 -14.75
N GLU A 92 13.60 -15.34 -15.21
CA GLU A 92 13.27 -16.47 -14.33
C GLU A 92 14.43 -16.81 -13.40
N ALA A 93 15.66 -16.83 -13.91
CA ALA A 93 16.86 -17.04 -13.10
C ALA A 93 17.05 -15.93 -12.05
N HIS A 94 16.74 -14.67 -12.41
CA HIS A 94 16.74 -13.55 -11.46
C HIS A 94 15.65 -13.72 -10.40
N ASN A 95 14.41 -14.02 -10.80
CA ASN A 95 13.31 -14.22 -9.86
C ASN A 95 13.62 -15.34 -8.86
N ARG A 96 14.17 -16.47 -9.32
CA ARG A 96 14.61 -17.57 -8.43
C ARG A 96 15.67 -17.15 -7.42
N ARG A 97 16.66 -16.35 -7.84
CA ARG A 97 17.72 -15.87 -6.92
C ARG A 97 17.21 -14.88 -5.87
N CYS A 98 16.11 -14.20 -6.12
CA CYS A 98 15.49 -13.25 -5.20
C CYS A 98 14.39 -13.88 -4.34
N GLN A 99 14.20 -15.18 -4.41
CA GLN A 99 13.31 -15.91 -3.50
C GLN A 99 13.86 -15.85 -2.06
N PRO A 100 13.00 -15.89 -1.03
CA PRO A 100 13.44 -16.03 0.35
C PRO A 100 14.36 -17.24 0.50
N PRO A 101 15.44 -17.15 1.30
CA PRO A 101 16.41 -18.23 1.44
C PRO A 101 15.81 -19.50 2.09
N LEU A 102 14.74 -19.34 2.85
CA LEU A 102 14.01 -20.42 3.50
C LEU A 102 12.55 -20.44 3.04
N SER A 103 12.05 -21.62 2.70
CA SER A 103 10.62 -21.84 2.52
C SER A 103 9.89 -21.73 3.87
N ARG A 104 8.56 -21.55 3.81
CA ARG A 104 7.73 -21.51 5.01
C ARG A 104 7.92 -22.76 5.89
N ARG A 105 7.91 -23.93 5.29
CA ARG A 105 8.16 -25.21 5.98
C ARG A 105 9.53 -25.21 6.71
N GLN A 106 10.59 -24.78 6.05
CA GLN A 106 11.91 -24.68 6.67
C GLN A 106 11.94 -23.69 7.84
N CYS A 107 11.20 -22.58 7.76
CA CYS A 107 11.06 -21.65 8.89
C CYS A 107 10.38 -22.33 10.10
N VAL A 108 9.31 -23.10 9.88
CA VAL A 108 8.63 -23.86 10.95
C VAL A 108 9.53 -24.93 11.54
N GLU A 109 10.21 -25.73 10.71
CA GLU A 109 11.15 -26.75 11.14
C GLU A 109 12.29 -26.14 11.99
N ARG A 110 12.80 -24.98 11.60
CA ARG A 110 13.81 -24.24 12.40
C ARG A 110 13.24 -23.76 13.72
N TYR A 111 12.02 -23.22 13.74
CA TYR A 111 11.37 -22.78 14.96
C TYR A 111 11.18 -23.95 15.94
N LEU A 112 10.70 -25.10 15.46
CA LEU A 112 10.52 -26.30 16.29
C LEU A 112 11.85 -26.78 16.87
N LYS A 113 12.90 -26.88 16.06
CA LYS A 113 14.25 -27.21 16.55
C LYS A 113 14.75 -26.18 17.57
N PHE A 114 14.46 -24.89 17.35
CA PHE A 114 14.90 -23.84 18.27
C PHE A 114 14.24 -23.92 19.65
N ILE A 115 12.93 -24.20 19.72
CA ILE A 115 12.24 -24.33 21.01
C ILE A 115 12.61 -25.59 21.79
N GLU A 116 13.16 -26.61 21.12
CA GLU A 116 13.68 -27.83 21.76
C GLU A 116 15.06 -27.60 22.38
N LEU A 117 15.80 -26.55 21.98
CA LEU A 117 17.11 -26.25 22.56
C LEU A 117 16.98 -25.89 24.05
N PRO A 118 17.97 -26.23 24.88
CA PRO A 118 18.09 -25.66 26.23
C PRO A 118 18.13 -24.14 26.19
N LEU A 119 17.62 -23.47 27.22
CA LEU A 119 17.52 -22.00 27.29
C LEU A 119 18.85 -21.33 26.98
N THR A 120 19.97 -21.85 27.55
CA THR A 120 21.31 -21.31 27.37
C THR A 120 21.84 -21.40 25.94
N GLN A 121 21.24 -22.23 25.09
CA GLN A 121 21.58 -22.39 23.68
C GLN A 121 20.64 -21.60 22.74
N ARG A 122 19.56 -21.03 23.25
CA ARG A 122 18.64 -20.23 22.44
C ARG A 122 19.19 -18.85 22.20
N LYS A 123 19.62 -18.59 20.97
CA LYS A 123 20.26 -17.34 20.56
C LYS A 123 19.49 -16.65 19.45
N PHE A 124 19.40 -15.33 19.52
CA PHE A 124 18.79 -14.48 18.49
C PHE A 124 19.80 -13.45 18.00
N CYS A 125 20.06 -13.44 16.70
CA CYS A 125 20.93 -12.44 16.09
C CYS A 125 20.15 -11.13 15.90
N GLN A 126 20.52 -10.09 16.62
CA GLN A 126 19.89 -8.77 16.54
C GLN A 126 20.18 -8.07 15.20
N ARG A 127 21.36 -8.30 14.62
CA ARG A 127 21.75 -7.72 13.33
C ARG A 127 20.96 -8.34 12.16
N CYS A 128 20.85 -9.67 12.13
CA CYS A 128 20.15 -10.40 11.07
C CYS A 128 18.67 -10.58 11.35
N GLN A 129 18.23 -10.29 12.59
CA GLN A 129 16.86 -10.48 13.04
C GLN A 129 16.38 -11.94 12.87
N GLN A 130 17.22 -12.89 13.29
CA GLN A 130 17.04 -14.32 13.04
C GLN A 130 17.29 -15.17 14.29
N LEU A 131 16.44 -16.20 14.50
CA LEU A 131 16.67 -17.27 15.46
C LEU A 131 17.83 -18.13 14.97
N LEU A 132 18.82 -18.38 15.85
CA LEU A 132 20.06 -19.12 15.51
C LEU A 132 20.02 -20.54 16.04
N LEU A 133 20.17 -21.53 15.17
CA LEU A 133 20.52 -22.89 15.57
C LEU A 133 22.04 -23.01 15.79
N PRO A 134 22.52 -24.05 16.53
CA PRO A 134 23.94 -24.21 16.79
C PRO A 134 24.86 -24.15 15.56
N ASP A 135 24.41 -24.70 14.44
CA ASP A 135 25.14 -24.68 13.17
C ASP A 135 25.33 -23.28 12.57
N ASP A 136 24.48 -22.33 12.95
CA ASP A 136 24.54 -20.95 12.44
C ASP A 136 25.51 -20.07 13.24
N TRP A 137 25.91 -20.47 14.47
CA TRP A 137 26.63 -19.58 15.39
C TRP A 137 27.93 -19.05 14.81
N GLY A 138 28.68 -19.88 14.08
CA GLY A 138 29.93 -19.48 13.45
C GLY A 138 29.79 -18.30 12.49
N GLN A 139 28.70 -18.28 11.72
CA GLN A 139 28.41 -17.20 10.75
C GLN A 139 27.99 -15.89 11.41
N HIS A 140 27.57 -15.96 12.67
CA HIS A 140 27.08 -14.81 13.43
C HIS A 140 28.01 -14.41 14.60
N SER A 141 29.23 -14.95 14.65
CA SER A 141 30.21 -14.72 15.74
C SER A 141 30.56 -13.24 15.95
N GLU A 142 30.58 -12.43 14.88
CA GLU A 142 30.85 -10.99 14.93
C GLU A 142 29.56 -10.14 15.04
N HIS A 143 28.40 -10.78 15.14
CA HIS A 143 27.13 -10.07 15.24
C HIS A 143 26.71 -9.92 16.70
N GLN A 144 25.93 -8.89 16.99
CA GLN A 144 25.29 -8.75 18.29
C GLN A 144 24.21 -9.84 18.44
N VAL A 145 24.41 -10.73 19.41
CA VAL A 145 23.55 -11.89 19.68
C VAL A 145 22.97 -11.77 21.07
N LEU A 146 21.62 -11.90 21.16
CA LEU A 146 20.91 -12.05 22.42
C LEU A 146 20.86 -13.55 22.76
N GLY A 147 21.35 -13.92 23.97
CA GLY A 147 21.25 -15.27 24.50
C GLY A 147 20.02 -15.49 25.37
N ASP A 148 19.80 -16.72 25.79
CA ASP A 148 18.76 -17.12 26.73
C ASP A 148 17.35 -16.69 26.32
N VAL A 149 17.02 -16.83 25.04
CA VAL A 149 15.73 -16.43 24.50
C VAL A 149 14.60 -17.30 25.05
N SER A 150 13.75 -16.70 25.87
CA SER A 150 12.66 -17.40 26.55
C SER A 150 11.44 -17.63 25.61
N ILE A 151 10.63 -18.62 25.96
CA ILE A 151 9.33 -18.88 25.26
C ILE A 151 8.41 -17.65 25.36
N THR A 152 8.45 -16.89 26.44
CA THR A 152 7.68 -15.66 26.60
C THR A 152 8.07 -14.61 25.56
N GLN A 153 9.37 -14.45 25.29
CA GLN A 153 9.86 -13.56 24.25
C GLN A 153 9.49 -14.05 22.84
N LEU A 154 9.53 -15.37 22.60
CA LEU A 154 9.08 -15.93 21.31
C LEU A 154 7.60 -15.72 21.06
N ARG A 155 6.77 -15.75 22.11
CA ARG A 155 5.33 -15.41 22.02
C ARG A 155 5.05 -13.91 21.84
N LYS A 156 6.06 -13.06 22.08
CA LYS A 156 5.99 -11.61 21.89
C LYS A 156 7.15 -11.15 20.98
N PRO A 157 7.12 -11.50 19.68
CA PRO A 157 8.24 -11.24 18.77
C PRO A 157 8.64 -9.76 18.69
N SER A 158 7.74 -8.84 19.00
CA SER A 158 8.04 -7.40 19.09
C SER A 158 9.11 -7.05 20.14
N GLN A 159 9.39 -7.94 21.11
CA GLN A 159 10.48 -7.76 22.07
C GLN A 159 11.84 -8.17 21.50
N LEU A 160 11.88 -8.96 20.45
CA LEU A 160 13.08 -9.45 19.78
C LEU A 160 13.38 -8.66 18.49
N LEU A 161 12.33 -8.36 17.74
CA LEU A 161 12.44 -7.69 16.45
C LEU A 161 12.57 -6.18 16.63
N TYR A 162 13.62 -5.62 16.05
CA TYR A 162 13.78 -4.17 15.95
C TYR A 162 13.24 -3.67 14.60
N PRO A 163 12.57 -2.51 14.58
CA PRO A 163 12.11 -1.93 13.32
C PRO A 163 13.30 -1.59 12.43
N LEU A 164 13.15 -1.86 11.13
CA LEU A 164 14.14 -1.41 10.16
C LEU A 164 14.13 0.11 10.07
N GLU A 165 15.20 0.72 10.53
CA GLU A 165 15.44 2.14 10.35
C GLU A 165 15.89 2.43 8.91
N ASN A 166 14.96 2.42 7.98
CA ASN A 166 15.25 2.90 6.64
C ASN A 166 14.45 4.19 6.36
N LYS A 167 15.18 5.28 6.13
CA LYS A 167 14.59 6.62 5.98
C LYS A 167 13.76 6.80 4.69
N LYS A 168 13.77 5.85 3.74
CA LYS A 168 13.17 6.11 2.41
C LYS A 168 12.09 5.12 1.95
N THR A 169 12.26 3.81 2.09
CA THR A 169 11.34 2.84 1.44
C THR A 169 10.97 1.62 2.27
N TYR A 170 11.78 1.25 3.26
CA TYR A 170 11.59 0.04 4.09
C TYR A 170 11.42 0.34 5.57
N ALA A 171 11.09 1.57 5.93
CA ALA A 171 10.83 1.89 7.31
C ALA A 171 9.63 1.07 7.81
N GLN A 172 9.86 0.30 8.87
CA GLN A 172 8.80 -0.35 9.61
C GLN A 172 8.41 0.56 10.76
N TYR A 173 7.14 0.90 10.82
CA TYR A 173 6.60 1.70 11.91
C TYR A 173 5.84 0.78 12.86
N LEU A 174 6.17 0.90 14.15
CA LEU A 174 5.48 0.19 15.23
C LEU A 174 4.45 1.14 15.83
N PHE A 175 3.24 0.65 16.03
CA PHE A 175 2.21 1.40 16.75
C PHE A 175 2.71 1.79 18.13
N ALA A 176 2.39 3.00 18.56
CA ALA A 176 2.59 3.41 19.95
C ALA A 176 1.75 2.54 20.89
N ASP A 177 2.24 2.30 22.10
CA ASP A 177 1.58 1.42 23.08
C ASP A 177 0.10 1.76 23.27
N ARG A 178 -0.24 3.06 23.34
CA ARG A 178 -1.63 3.49 23.46
C ARG A 178 -2.50 3.07 22.26
N SER A 179 -1.95 3.15 21.03
CA SER A 179 -2.67 2.75 19.83
C SER A 179 -2.81 1.23 19.74
N CYS A 180 -1.80 0.48 20.17
CA CYS A 180 -1.88 -0.97 20.30
C CYS A 180 -2.97 -1.36 21.32
N GLN A 181 -2.96 -0.76 22.51
CA GLN A 181 -3.93 -1.07 23.55
C GLN A 181 -5.34 -0.75 23.09
N PHE A 182 -5.56 0.45 22.53
CA PHE A 182 -6.86 0.82 21.97
C PHE A 182 -7.37 -0.18 20.94
N LEU A 183 -6.51 -0.62 19.98
CA LEU A 183 -6.91 -1.60 18.97
C LEU A 183 -7.28 -2.94 19.59
N VAL A 184 -6.51 -3.45 20.55
CA VAL A 184 -6.75 -4.73 21.22
C VAL A 184 -8.07 -4.67 22.02
N ASP A 185 -8.27 -3.60 22.80
CA ASP A 185 -9.48 -3.41 23.61
C ASP A 185 -10.72 -3.25 22.71
N LEU A 186 -10.59 -2.52 21.62
CA LEU A 186 -11.66 -2.34 20.64
C LEU A 186 -12.07 -3.67 20.00
N LEU A 187 -11.09 -4.47 19.56
CA LEU A 187 -11.34 -5.79 18.96
C LEU A 187 -12.05 -6.72 19.95
N SER A 188 -11.61 -6.72 21.22
CA SER A 188 -12.22 -7.49 22.30
C SER A 188 -13.65 -7.03 22.58
N THR A 189 -13.87 -5.72 22.72
CA THR A 189 -15.19 -5.12 23.01
C THR A 189 -16.19 -5.40 21.88
N LEU A 190 -15.74 -5.40 20.62
CA LEU A 190 -16.57 -5.73 19.48
C LEU A 190 -16.79 -7.25 19.30
N GLY A 191 -16.20 -8.09 20.14
CA GLY A 191 -16.39 -9.54 20.17
C GLY A 191 -15.63 -10.29 19.06
N PHE A 192 -14.61 -9.68 18.45
CA PHE A 192 -13.76 -10.37 17.49
C PHE A 192 -12.78 -11.32 18.20
N ARG A 193 -12.74 -12.56 17.73
CA ARG A 193 -11.89 -13.61 18.30
C ARG A 193 -10.75 -14.01 17.34
N ARG A 194 -10.90 -13.72 16.07
CA ARG A 194 -9.96 -14.07 15.00
C ARG A 194 -9.61 -12.81 14.19
N VAL A 195 -8.32 -12.51 14.12
CA VAL A 195 -7.82 -11.30 13.47
C VAL A 195 -6.91 -11.69 12.32
N LEU A 196 -7.33 -11.39 11.09
CA LEU A 196 -6.46 -11.48 9.92
C LEU A 196 -5.61 -10.21 9.82
N CYS A 197 -4.35 -10.29 10.25
CA CYS A 197 -3.41 -9.19 10.12
C CYS A 197 -2.77 -9.18 8.73
N VAL A 198 -2.95 -8.10 7.97
CA VAL A 198 -2.34 -7.93 6.64
C VAL A 198 -1.32 -6.79 6.70
N GLY A 199 -0.05 -7.10 6.38
CA GLY A 199 1.03 -6.13 6.46
C GLY A 199 1.90 -6.25 7.70
N THR A 200 2.05 -7.47 8.22
CA THR A 200 2.89 -7.80 9.37
C THR A 200 4.17 -8.53 8.91
N PRO A 201 5.17 -7.80 8.35
CA PRO A 201 6.38 -8.43 7.86
C PRO A 201 7.26 -8.99 9.00
N ARG A 202 8.13 -9.95 8.67
CA ARG A 202 9.18 -10.54 9.55
C ARG A 202 8.72 -11.46 10.66
N TYR A 203 7.44 -11.77 10.78
CA TYR A 203 6.96 -12.69 11.80
C TYR A 203 7.03 -14.17 11.38
N SER A 204 7.40 -14.46 10.13
CA SER A 204 7.40 -15.82 9.55
C SER A 204 8.16 -16.87 10.36
N GLN A 205 9.23 -16.49 11.06
CA GLN A 205 10.04 -17.40 11.85
C GLN A 205 9.49 -17.71 13.25
N PHE A 206 8.40 -17.06 13.67
CA PHE A 206 7.83 -17.21 15.02
C PHE A 206 6.47 -17.90 15.04
N TYR A 207 5.86 -18.15 13.88
CA TYR A 207 4.50 -18.71 13.79
C TYR A 207 4.47 -20.04 13.08
N MET A 208 3.48 -20.86 13.43
CA MET A 208 3.23 -22.15 12.79
C MET A 208 2.63 -21.98 11.38
N GLU A 209 2.59 -23.05 10.58
CA GLU A 209 2.16 -22.99 9.17
C GLU A 209 0.73 -22.48 8.99
N ASP A 210 -0.16 -22.79 9.93
CA ASP A 210 -1.58 -22.40 9.95
C ASP A 210 -1.82 -20.95 10.37
N SER A 211 -0.82 -20.30 10.96
CA SER A 211 -0.93 -18.98 11.56
C SER A 211 -0.24 -17.89 10.75
N PHE A 212 0.41 -18.22 9.64
CA PHE A 212 1.15 -17.25 8.82
C PHE A 212 1.19 -17.65 7.35
N CYS A 213 0.94 -16.68 6.47
CA CYS A 213 1.14 -16.80 5.04
C CYS A 213 2.07 -15.72 4.52
N HIS A 214 3.08 -16.10 3.73
CA HIS A 214 3.88 -15.12 3.00
C HIS A 214 3.06 -14.57 1.82
N TYR A 215 2.67 -13.31 1.90
CA TYR A 215 1.62 -12.74 1.04
C TYR A 215 1.94 -11.31 0.58
N ASN A 216 1.74 -11.04 -0.69
CA ASN A 216 1.83 -9.69 -1.24
C ASN A 216 0.43 -9.07 -1.39
N MET A 217 0.14 -8.10 -0.54
CA MET A 217 -1.15 -7.42 -0.50
C MET A 217 -1.47 -6.53 -1.71
N PHE A 218 -0.50 -6.23 -2.57
CA PHE A 218 -0.73 -5.38 -3.75
C PHE A 218 -1.18 -6.15 -4.99
N ASN A 219 -0.92 -7.46 -5.07
CA ASN A 219 -1.26 -8.29 -6.22
C ASN A 219 -1.97 -9.60 -5.87
N HIS A 220 -2.31 -9.80 -4.59
CA HIS A 220 -2.95 -11.02 -4.08
C HIS A 220 -2.13 -12.28 -4.35
N HIS A 221 -0.82 -12.19 -4.18
CA HIS A 221 0.08 -13.31 -4.42
C HIS A 221 0.48 -13.99 -3.11
N PHE A 222 0.28 -15.31 -3.05
CA PHE A 222 0.77 -16.18 -2.00
C PHE A 222 2.06 -16.84 -2.48
N PHE A 223 3.19 -16.57 -1.81
CA PHE A 223 4.50 -17.07 -2.26
C PHE A 223 4.62 -18.59 -2.14
N ASP A 224 3.96 -19.19 -1.15
CA ASP A 224 3.91 -20.65 -0.98
C ASP A 224 2.75 -21.30 -1.76
N GLY A 225 2.19 -20.59 -2.73
CA GLY A 225 1.24 -21.09 -3.72
C GLY A 225 -0.13 -21.52 -3.14
N LYS A 226 -0.64 -22.66 -3.62
CA LYS A 226 -1.99 -23.14 -3.28
C LYS A 226 -2.14 -23.47 -1.80
N THR A 227 -1.12 -24.05 -1.16
CA THR A 227 -1.16 -24.43 0.25
C THR A 227 -1.41 -23.20 1.14
N ALA A 228 -0.67 -22.11 0.91
CA ALA A 228 -0.88 -20.87 1.68
C ALA A 228 -2.25 -20.23 1.40
N LEU A 229 -2.73 -20.33 0.16
CA LEU A 229 -4.08 -19.87 -0.19
C LEU A 229 -5.16 -20.66 0.57
N GLU A 230 -5.00 -21.97 0.69
CA GLU A 230 -5.93 -22.86 1.42
C GLU A 230 -5.89 -22.58 2.93
N VAL A 231 -4.72 -22.35 3.52
CA VAL A 231 -4.57 -21.92 4.92
C VAL A 231 -5.34 -20.60 5.16
N CYS A 232 -5.15 -19.62 4.30
CA CYS A 232 -5.87 -18.34 4.40
C CYS A 232 -7.39 -18.53 4.24
N ARG A 233 -7.81 -19.37 3.30
CA ARG A 233 -9.23 -19.69 3.09
C ARG A 233 -9.83 -20.38 4.30
N ALA A 234 -9.17 -21.41 4.84
CA ALA A 234 -9.62 -22.14 6.02
C ALA A 234 -9.79 -21.20 7.21
N PHE A 235 -8.83 -20.30 7.46
CA PHE A 235 -8.92 -19.30 8.51
C PHE A 235 -10.13 -18.36 8.33
N LEU A 236 -10.37 -17.88 7.11
CA LEU A 236 -11.47 -16.97 6.83
C LEU A 236 -12.85 -17.64 6.91
N GLN A 237 -12.92 -18.93 6.63
CA GLN A 237 -14.17 -19.70 6.56
C GLN A 237 -14.47 -20.50 7.84
N GLU A 238 -13.50 -20.64 8.73
CA GLU A 238 -13.67 -21.32 10.02
C GLU A 238 -14.86 -20.72 10.76
N ASP A 239 -15.68 -21.58 11.35
CA ASP A 239 -16.93 -21.22 12.03
C ASP A 239 -17.84 -20.31 11.17
N LYS A 240 -17.90 -20.61 9.87
CA LYS A 240 -18.63 -19.79 8.87
C LYS A 240 -18.22 -18.31 8.90
N GLY A 241 -16.94 -18.03 9.13
CA GLY A 241 -16.39 -16.68 9.18
C GLY A 241 -16.88 -15.79 10.30
N LYS A 242 -17.54 -16.35 11.32
CA LYS A 242 -18.04 -15.58 12.48
C LYS A 242 -16.88 -15.11 13.35
N GLY A 243 -16.95 -13.86 13.83
CA GLY A 243 -15.94 -13.28 14.72
C GLY A 243 -14.58 -13.02 14.08
N VAL A 244 -14.48 -13.05 12.74
CA VAL A 244 -13.30 -12.66 11.99
C VAL A 244 -13.33 -11.17 11.67
N ILE A 245 -12.19 -10.50 11.80
CA ILE A 245 -11.94 -9.15 11.29
C ILE A 245 -10.61 -9.10 10.58
N MET A 246 -10.51 -8.31 9.52
CA MET A 246 -9.24 -7.99 8.88
C MET A 246 -8.70 -6.66 9.43
N VAL A 247 -7.46 -6.66 9.91
CA VAL A 247 -6.72 -5.45 10.32
C VAL A 247 -5.53 -5.28 9.39
N THR A 248 -5.41 -4.11 8.78
CA THR A 248 -4.35 -3.86 7.80
C THR A 248 -3.76 -2.46 7.95
N ASP A 249 -2.42 -2.39 7.94
CA ASP A 249 -1.61 -1.16 7.96
C ASP A 249 -0.64 -1.18 6.77
N PRO A 250 -1.14 -0.92 5.54
CA PRO A 250 -0.30 -0.94 4.35
C PRO A 250 0.68 0.23 4.34
N PRO A 251 1.80 0.14 3.62
CA PRO A 251 2.70 1.27 3.41
C PRO A 251 1.94 2.49 2.84
N PHE A 252 2.04 3.65 3.49
CA PHE A 252 1.24 4.86 3.17
C PHE A 252 1.41 5.40 1.77
N GLY A 253 2.41 5.00 1.14
CA GLY A 253 2.58 5.30 -0.22
C GLY A 253 2.04 4.23 -1.18
N GLY A 254 1.38 3.15 -0.73
CA GLY A 254 0.69 2.17 -1.55
C GLY A 254 -0.42 2.81 -2.37
N LEU A 255 -0.63 2.31 -3.56
CA LEU A 255 -1.79 2.68 -4.35
C LEU A 255 -3.05 2.07 -3.72
N VAL A 256 -4.09 2.87 -3.52
CA VAL A 256 -5.34 2.40 -2.93
C VAL A 256 -6.04 1.38 -3.83
N GLU A 257 -5.93 1.52 -5.14
CA GLU A 257 -6.59 0.66 -6.12
C GLU A 257 -6.16 -0.80 -6.04
N PRO A 258 -4.85 -1.14 -6.08
CA PRO A 258 -4.40 -2.52 -5.93
C PRO A 258 -4.80 -3.12 -4.59
N LEU A 259 -4.66 -2.34 -3.50
CA LEU A 259 -5.09 -2.77 -2.16
C LEU A 259 -6.59 -3.09 -2.14
N ALA A 260 -7.42 -2.21 -2.70
CA ALA A 260 -8.86 -2.41 -2.77
C ALA A 260 -9.25 -3.67 -3.57
N VAL A 261 -8.59 -3.91 -4.71
CA VAL A 261 -8.81 -5.13 -5.51
C VAL A 261 -8.45 -6.38 -4.71
N THR A 262 -7.33 -6.34 -4.02
CA THR A 262 -6.85 -7.45 -3.19
C THR A 262 -7.78 -7.70 -2.00
N PHE A 263 -8.20 -6.66 -1.30
CA PHE A 263 -9.12 -6.81 -0.16
C PHE A 263 -10.49 -7.35 -0.63
N LYS A 264 -10.98 -6.95 -1.79
CA LYS A 264 -12.20 -7.55 -2.38
C LYS A 264 -12.05 -9.04 -2.65
N LYS A 265 -10.86 -9.52 -3.02
CA LYS A 265 -10.60 -10.97 -3.17
C LYS A 265 -10.62 -11.69 -1.82
N LEU A 266 -10.02 -11.11 -0.77
CA LEU A 266 -10.10 -11.67 0.59
C LEU A 266 -11.54 -11.68 1.12
N ILE A 267 -12.31 -10.62 0.87
CA ILE A 267 -13.75 -10.57 1.19
C ILE A 267 -14.52 -11.67 0.45
N ALA A 268 -14.23 -11.89 -0.83
CA ALA A 268 -14.86 -12.96 -1.61
C ALA A 268 -14.56 -14.34 -1.01
N MET A 269 -13.30 -14.61 -0.64
CA MET A 269 -12.91 -15.87 0.03
C MET A 269 -13.65 -16.06 1.37
N TRP A 270 -13.83 -15.00 2.14
CA TRP A 270 -14.61 -15.04 3.36
C TRP A 270 -16.08 -15.31 3.08
N LYS A 271 -16.67 -14.68 2.04
CA LYS A 271 -18.06 -14.88 1.63
C LYS A 271 -18.37 -16.29 1.16
N GLU A 272 -17.44 -16.98 0.52
CA GLU A 272 -17.58 -18.39 0.10
C GLU A 272 -17.92 -19.34 1.27
N GLY A 273 -17.54 -18.98 2.50
CA GLY A 273 -17.84 -19.76 3.72
C GLY A 273 -19.17 -19.39 4.39
N GLN A 274 -19.88 -18.34 3.92
CA GLN A 274 -21.11 -17.88 4.54
C GLN A 274 -22.33 -18.70 4.12
N SER A 275 -23.35 -18.72 4.99
CA SER A 275 -24.69 -19.23 4.63
C SER A 275 -25.42 -18.24 3.72
N GLN A 276 -26.41 -18.70 2.95
CA GLN A 276 -27.20 -17.83 2.08
C GLN A 276 -27.89 -16.68 2.83
N ASP A 277 -28.30 -16.90 4.06
CA ASP A 277 -28.94 -15.91 4.92
C ASP A 277 -27.99 -14.77 5.33
N ASP A 278 -26.68 -14.97 5.22
CA ASP A 278 -25.63 -14.03 5.61
C ASP A 278 -24.99 -13.31 4.40
N SER A 279 -25.57 -13.45 3.21
CA SER A 279 -25.01 -12.94 1.94
C SER A 279 -24.76 -11.43 1.93
N ASP A 280 -25.56 -10.66 2.68
CA ASP A 280 -25.47 -9.20 2.76
C ASP A 280 -24.41 -8.71 3.76
N LYS A 281 -23.85 -9.61 4.56
CA LYS A 281 -22.78 -9.25 5.50
C LYS A 281 -21.49 -8.94 4.78
N GLU A 282 -20.78 -7.95 5.26
CA GLU A 282 -19.42 -7.62 4.83
C GLU A 282 -18.42 -8.10 5.87
N LEU A 283 -17.26 -8.61 5.42
CA LEU A 283 -16.13 -8.85 6.31
C LEU A 283 -15.78 -7.56 7.05
N PRO A 284 -15.80 -7.55 8.39
CA PRO A 284 -15.34 -6.40 9.15
C PRO A 284 -13.87 -6.10 8.86
N ILE A 285 -13.55 -4.82 8.63
CA ILE A 285 -12.19 -4.39 8.28
C ILE A 285 -11.83 -3.14 9.08
N PHE A 286 -10.61 -3.13 9.63
CA PHE A 286 -9.88 -1.93 10.04
C PHE A 286 -8.74 -1.70 9.06
N TRP A 287 -8.90 -0.67 8.22
CA TRP A 287 -7.86 -0.23 7.30
C TRP A 287 -7.21 1.04 7.86
N ILE A 288 -5.99 0.89 8.37
CA ILE A 288 -5.21 1.96 8.98
C ILE A 288 -4.47 2.68 7.87
N PHE A 289 -4.81 3.97 7.65
CA PHE A 289 -4.26 4.72 6.52
C PHE A 289 -4.38 6.25 6.74
N PRO A 290 -3.61 7.09 6.03
CA PRO A 290 -3.73 8.54 6.19
C PRO A 290 -5.10 9.08 5.76
N TYR A 291 -5.63 10.03 6.54
CA TYR A 291 -6.99 10.58 6.37
C TYR A 291 -7.27 11.20 5.00
N PHE A 292 -6.25 11.71 4.33
CA PHE A 292 -6.41 12.33 3.02
C PHE A 292 -6.70 11.35 1.89
N PHE A 293 -6.63 10.03 2.14
CA PHE A 293 -7.09 9.00 1.22
C PHE A 293 -8.57 8.61 1.39
N GLU A 294 -9.31 9.22 2.33
CA GLU A 294 -10.70 8.86 2.62
C GLU A 294 -11.58 8.80 1.37
N SER A 295 -11.57 9.85 0.56
CA SER A 295 -12.40 9.88 -0.67
C SER A 295 -12.07 8.75 -1.63
N ARG A 296 -10.79 8.34 -1.69
CA ARG A 296 -10.33 7.26 -2.55
C ARG A 296 -10.71 5.89 -2.01
N ILE A 297 -10.59 5.70 -0.70
CA ILE A 297 -11.02 4.46 -0.01
C ILE A 297 -12.52 4.29 -0.16
N CYS A 298 -13.32 5.33 0.15
CA CYS A 298 -14.77 5.29 0.04
C CYS A 298 -15.28 5.10 -1.40
N GLN A 299 -14.50 5.47 -2.42
CA GLN A 299 -14.82 5.17 -3.81
C GLN A 299 -14.83 3.66 -4.10
N PHE A 300 -13.95 2.88 -3.47
CA PHE A 300 -13.88 1.43 -3.63
C PHE A 300 -14.73 0.67 -2.61
N PHE A 301 -14.93 1.26 -1.44
CA PHE A 301 -15.69 0.71 -0.31
C PHE A 301 -16.68 1.78 0.21
N PRO A 302 -17.85 1.90 -0.41
CA PRO A 302 -18.84 2.93 -0.04
C PRO A 302 -19.38 2.79 1.39
N SER A 303 -19.33 1.59 1.97
CA SER A 303 -19.72 1.31 3.36
C SER A 303 -18.71 1.84 4.38
N PHE A 304 -17.47 2.12 3.97
CA PHE A 304 -16.42 2.54 4.90
C PHE A 304 -16.65 3.97 5.38
N ARG A 305 -16.28 4.18 6.64
CA ARG A 305 -16.25 5.48 7.30
C ARG A 305 -14.92 5.62 8.06
N MET A 306 -14.47 6.85 8.22
CA MET A 306 -13.26 7.17 8.97
C MET A 306 -13.57 7.38 10.45
N LEU A 307 -12.81 6.73 11.33
CA LEU A 307 -12.78 7.05 12.75
C LEU A 307 -11.91 8.28 12.99
N ASP A 308 -12.28 9.11 13.94
CA ASP A 308 -11.47 10.28 14.35
C ASP A 308 -10.24 9.87 15.19
N TYR A 309 -10.15 8.59 15.60
CA TYR A 309 -9.02 8.12 16.38
C TYR A 309 -7.71 8.29 15.64
N GLN A 310 -6.77 8.98 16.28
CA GLN A 310 -5.43 9.21 15.76
C GLN A 310 -4.52 8.04 16.11
N VAL A 311 -4.09 7.31 15.09
CA VAL A 311 -3.12 6.22 15.24
C VAL A 311 -1.72 6.80 15.29
N ASP A 312 -0.97 6.50 16.35
CA ASP A 312 0.40 6.95 16.53
C ASP A 312 1.41 5.81 16.44
N TYR A 313 2.64 6.17 16.12
CA TYR A 313 3.77 5.26 15.95
C TYR A 313 4.94 5.70 16.83
N ASP A 314 5.60 4.75 17.49
CA ASP A 314 6.72 5.06 18.39
C ASP A 314 7.97 5.49 17.67
N ASN A 315 8.28 4.85 16.57
CA ASN A 315 9.53 5.04 15.84
C ASN A 315 9.40 5.92 14.61
N HIS A 316 8.22 6.55 14.37
CA HIS A 316 8.07 7.46 13.24
C HIS A 316 8.76 8.81 13.52
N ALA A 317 9.66 9.22 12.62
CA ALA A 317 10.46 10.43 12.82
C ALA A 317 9.63 11.72 12.95
N LEU A 318 8.52 11.83 12.21
CA LEU A 318 7.68 13.03 12.13
C LEU A 318 6.45 12.98 13.05
N TYR A 319 5.89 11.80 13.27
CA TYR A 319 4.60 11.62 13.95
C TYR A 319 4.79 10.85 15.25
N LYS A 320 5.08 11.58 16.33
CA LYS A 320 5.24 10.97 17.64
C LYS A 320 4.38 11.72 18.66
N HIS A 321 3.52 10.97 19.37
CA HIS A 321 2.63 11.56 20.36
C HIS A 321 3.40 12.25 21.49
N GLY A 322 2.86 13.37 22.00
CA GLY A 322 3.35 14.04 23.20
C GLY A 322 4.70 14.73 23.11
N LYS A 323 5.37 14.75 21.96
CA LYS A 323 6.63 15.50 21.78
C LYS A 323 6.37 16.88 21.16
N THR A 324 6.73 17.92 21.90
CA THR A 324 6.66 19.32 21.45
C THR A 324 7.39 19.50 20.11
N GLY A 325 6.73 20.14 19.15
CA GLY A 325 7.33 20.46 17.84
C GLY A 325 7.18 19.37 16.76
N ARG A 326 6.55 18.22 17.03
CA ARG A 326 6.26 17.21 16.00
C ARG A 326 4.83 17.34 15.49
N LYS A 327 4.65 17.04 14.19
CA LYS A 327 3.33 17.03 13.57
C LYS A 327 2.50 15.87 14.13
N GLN A 328 1.20 16.10 14.31
CA GLN A 328 0.26 15.04 14.67
C GLN A 328 0.19 14.00 13.56
N SER A 329 -0.01 12.74 13.92
CA SER A 329 -0.16 11.67 12.93
C SER A 329 -1.38 11.90 12.05
N PRO A 330 -1.24 11.83 10.71
CA PRO A 330 -2.36 11.92 9.80
C PRO A 330 -3.13 10.60 9.68
N VAL A 331 -2.71 9.56 10.40
CA VAL A 331 -3.22 8.20 10.24
C VAL A 331 -4.52 8.02 11.03
N ARG A 332 -5.49 7.40 10.39
CA ARG A 332 -6.82 7.10 10.93
C ARG A 332 -7.19 5.66 10.60
N ILE A 333 -8.28 5.20 11.19
CA ILE A 333 -8.85 3.88 10.92
C ILE A 333 -10.07 4.08 10.03
N PHE A 334 -10.09 3.38 8.90
CA PHE A 334 -11.26 3.28 8.02
C PHE A 334 -11.93 1.93 8.23
N THR A 335 -13.26 1.91 8.40
CA THR A 335 -14.00 0.70 8.72
C THR A 335 -15.40 0.70 8.15
N ASN A 336 -15.93 -0.49 7.88
CA ASN A 336 -17.34 -0.75 7.58
C ASN A 336 -18.18 -1.07 8.83
N ILE A 337 -17.56 -1.08 10.02
CA ILE A 337 -18.29 -1.25 11.28
C ILE A 337 -19.03 0.06 11.58
N PRO A 338 -20.33 0.01 11.97
CA PRO A 338 -21.09 1.19 12.35
C PRO A 338 -20.39 2.01 13.44
N LEU A 339 -20.18 3.32 13.21
CA LEU A 339 -19.37 4.17 14.09
C LEU A 339 -19.99 4.36 15.48
N ASN A 340 -21.30 4.21 15.63
CA ASN A 340 -22.00 4.26 16.91
C ASN A 340 -21.68 3.06 17.84
N LYS A 341 -21.11 1.98 17.29
CA LYS A 341 -20.64 0.83 18.07
C LYS A 341 -19.20 0.99 18.58
N ILE A 342 -18.50 2.03 18.14
CA ILE A 342 -17.09 2.26 18.45
C ILE A 342 -16.98 3.42 19.43
N ILE A 343 -16.49 3.11 20.62
CA ILE A 343 -16.26 4.10 21.69
C ILE A 343 -14.80 4.52 21.60
N LEU A 344 -14.55 5.83 21.50
CA LEU A 344 -13.20 6.39 21.59
C LEU A 344 -12.93 6.86 23.02
N PRO A 345 -11.67 6.79 23.48
CA PRO A 345 -11.30 7.12 24.87
C PRO A 345 -11.48 8.62 25.13
N THR A 346 -12.40 8.96 26.01
CA THR A 346 -12.72 10.37 26.35
C THR A 346 -11.56 11.06 27.05
N GLU A 347 -10.78 10.33 27.82
CA GLU A 347 -9.56 10.77 28.49
C GLU A 347 -8.43 11.16 27.50
N GLU A 348 -8.47 10.67 26.29
CA GLU A 348 -7.54 11.03 25.21
C GLU A 348 -8.04 12.20 24.35
N GLY A 349 -9.12 12.87 24.74
CA GLY A 349 -9.64 14.06 24.05
C GLY A 349 -10.63 13.75 22.93
N TYR A 350 -11.44 12.71 23.12
CA TYR A 350 -12.59 12.39 22.25
C TYR A 350 -13.90 12.64 22.96
N ARG A 351 -14.95 12.95 22.23
CA ARG A 351 -16.32 13.16 22.72
C ARG A 351 -17.34 12.54 21.78
N PHE A 352 -18.48 12.16 22.32
CA PHE A 352 -19.61 11.72 21.49
C PHE A 352 -20.35 12.92 20.91
N CYS A 353 -20.61 12.88 19.59
CA CYS A 353 -21.49 13.83 18.91
C CYS A 353 -22.86 13.19 18.72
N SER A 354 -23.87 13.71 19.41
CA SER A 354 -25.25 13.19 19.36
C SER A 354 -25.91 13.36 17.98
N LEU A 355 -25.55 14.40 17.23
CA LEU A 355 -26.05 14.63 15.88
C LEU A 355 -25.43 13.67 14.84
N CYS A 356 -24.14 13.37 14.97
CA CYS A 356 -23.45 12.44 14.07
C CYS A 356 -23.52 10.98 14.53
N GLN A 357 -24.02 10.71 15.74
CA GLN A 357 -24.07 9.39 16.38
C GLN A 357 -22.72 8.65 16.37
N ARG A 358 -21.63 9.40 16.67
CA ARG A 358 -20.25 8.86 16.69
C ARG A 358 -19.34 9.64 17.62
N TYR A 359 -18.27 8.99 18.05
CA TYR A 359 -17.17 9.68 18.74
C TYR A 359 -16.31 10.46 17.74
N VAL A 360 -15.90 11.66 18.14
CA VAL A 360 -15.05 12.58 17.39
C VAL A 360 -14.02 13.24 18.31
N SER A 361 -12.95 13.79 17.76
CA SER A 361 -12.01 14.61 18.51
C SER A 361 -12.74 15.80 19.18
N LEU A 362 -12.29 16.20 20.35
CA LEU A 362 -12.91 17.26 21.15
C LEU A 362 -13.08 18.57 20.35
N GLU A 363 -12.07 18.94 19.54
CA GLU A 363 -12.11 20.15 18.72
C GLU A 363 -12.84 19.98 17.38
N ASN A 364 -13.21 18.74 16.99
CA ASN A 364 -14.02 18.49 15.80
C ASN A 364 -15.48 18.80 16.07
N GLN A 365 -15.86 20.07 15.84
CA GLN A 365 -17.21 20.55 16.11
C GLN A 365 -18.16 20.20 14.96
N HIS A 366 -19.41 19.92 15.34
CA HIS A 366 -20.48 19.73 14.36
C HIS A 366 -20.72 21.01 13.58
N CYS A 367 -20.78 20.92 12.27
CA CYS A 367 -21.12 22.03 11.40
C CYS A 367 -22.55 21.82 10.88
N GLU A 368 -23.47 22.71 11.23
CA GLU A 368 -24.87 22.67 10.81
C GLU A 368 -25.02 22.73 9.28
N HIS A 369 -24.20 23.54 8.59
CA HIS A 369 -24.23 23.64 7.12
C HIS A 369 -23.77 22.37 6.40
N CYS A 370 -22.84 21.61 6.99
CA CYS A 370 -22.38 20.34 6.45
C CYS A 370 -23.13 19.14 7.02
N ASN A 371 -23.95 19.36 8.04
CA ASN A 371 -24.61 18.33 8.85
C ASN A 371 -23.67 17.20 9.28
N SER A 372 -22.47 17.57 9.74
CA SER A 372 -21.43 16.60 10.10
C SER A 372 -20.34 17.24 10.97
N CYS A 373 -19.52 16.40 11.62
CA CYS A 373 -18.25 16.79 12.20
C CYS A 373 -17.17 16.61 11.12
N PRO A 374 -16.76 17.67 10.40
CA PRO A 374 -16.04 17.57 9.13
C PRO A 374 -14.55 17.43 9.25
N SER A 375 -13.98 17.71 10.43
CA SER A 375 -12.53 17.67 10.63
C SER A 375 -11.97 16.26 10.44
N LYS A 376 -10.87 16.16 9.71
CA LYS A 376 -10.17 14.89 9.47
C LYS A 376 -8.86 14.80 10.26
N ASP A 377 -8.39 15.94 10.76
CA ASP A 377 -7.14 16.07 11.51
C ASP A 377 -7.35 16.39 13.00
N GLY A 378 -8.60 16.34 13.46
CA GLY A 378 -8.97 16.59 14.86
C GLY A 378 -9.09 18.07 15.25
N ARG A 379 -8.64 19.01 14.40
CA ARG A 379 -8.74 20.45 14.68
C ARG A 379 -10.13 20.99 14.32
N LYS A 380 -10.49 22.16 14.84
CA LYS A 380 -11.70 22.87 14.44
C LYS A 380 -11.59 23.37 13.00
N TRP A 381 -12.43 22.85 12.08
CA TRP A 381 -12.50 23.35 10.71
C TRP A 381 -13.59 24.41 10.56
N ASN A 382 -13.37 25.38 9.68
CA ASN A 382 -14.28 26.50 9.43
C ASN A 382 -15.08 26.26 8.14
N HIS A 383 -16.39 26.55 8.18
CA HIS A 383 -17.23 26.45 6.96
C HIS A 383 -16.91 27.59 5.99
N CYS A 384 -16.64 27.24 4.74
CA CYS A 384 -16.54 28.21 3.65
C CYS A 384 -17.84 28.20 2.85
N PHE A 385 -18.60 29.29 2.92
CA PHE A 385 -19.88 29.40 2.21
C PHE A 385 -19.73 29.41 0.69
N LEU A 386 -18.62 29.94 0.16
CA LEU A 386 -18.32 29.93 -1.28
C LEU A 386 -18.01 28.52 -1.79
N CYS A 387 -17.22 27.76 -1.04
CA CYS A 387 -16.91 26.35 -1.38
C CYS A 387 -17.95 25.35 -0.91
N LYS A 388 -18.95 25.79 -0.13
CA LYS A 388 -20.02 24.95 0.49
C LYS A 388 -19.48 23.74 1.25
N LYS A 389 -18.35 23.90 1.94
CA LYS A 389 -17.69 22.86 2.73
C LYS A 389 -16.81 23.42 3.83
N CYS A 390 -16.58 22.67 4.88
CA CYS A 390 -15.59 23.02 5.89
C CYS A 390 -14.16 22.77 5.39
N VAL A 391 -13.26 23.65 5.78
CA VAL A 391 -11.84 23.65 5.41
C VAL A 391 -10.95 23.84 6.65
N LYS A 392 -9.69 23.51 6.55
CA LYS A 392 -8.70 23.67 7.62
C LYS A 392 -8.68 25.11 8.13
N PRO A 393 -8.40 25.35 9.43
CA PRO A 393 -8.47 26.70 10.03
C PRO A 393 -7.57 27.74 9.35
N SER A 394 -6.42 27.32 8.82
CA SER A 394 -5.47 28.17 8.11
C SER A 394 -5.80 28.42 6.64
N TRP A 395 -6.88 27.82 6.11
CA TRP A 395 -7.23 27.97 4.71
C TRP A 395 -8.27 29.07 4.53
N ILE A 396 -8.05 29.94 3.53
CA ILE A 396 -8.96 30.98 3.12
C ILE A 396 -9.40 30.77 1.68
N HIS A 397 -10.59 31.28 1.33
CA HIS A 397 -11.07 31.22 -0.05
C HIS A 397 -10.29 32.19 -0.92
N CYS A 398 -9.70 31.69 -1.99
CA CYS A 398 -9.02 32.50 -2.99
C CYS A 398 -9.95 32.77 -4.17
N SER A 399 -10.25 34.04 -4.43
CA SER A 399 -11.12 34.46 -5.54
C SER A 399 -10.51 34.20 -6.93
N ILE A 400 -9.16 34.09 -7.01
CA ILE A 400 -8.46 33.88 -8.29
C ILE A 400 -8.60 32.43 -8.75
N CYS A 401 -8.37 31.43 -7.85
CA CYS A 401 -8.51 30.02 -8.22
C CYS A 401 -9.86 29.41 -7.82
N ASN A 402 -10.72 30.20 -7.17
CA ASN A 402 -12.04 29.79 -6.69
C ASN A 402 -12.02 28.55 -5.76
N HIS A 403 -10.96 28.43 -4.93
CA HIS A 403 -10.79 27.34 -3.97
C HIS A 403 -10.22 27.88 -2.66
N CYS A 404 -10.48 27.16 -1.55
CA CYS A 404 -9.80 27.42 -0.31
C CYS A 404 -8.38 26.82 -0.33
N ALA A 405 -7.40 27.62 0.06
CA ALA A 405 -5.98 27.24 0.15
C ALA A 405 -5.29 28.01 1.29
N VAL A 406 -4.04 27.70 1.56
CA VAL A 406 -3.20 28.54 2.46
C VAL A 406 -3.07 29.94 1.88
N PRO A 407 -2.95 31.00 2.72
CA PRO A 407 -2.92 32.40 2.25
C PRO A 407 -1.89 32.66 1.15
N ASP A 408 -0.68 32.13 1.31
CA ASP A 408 0.47 32.40 0.43
C ASP A 408 0.66 31.32 -0.66
N HIS A 409 -0.41 30.60 -1.06
CA HIS A 409 -0.27 29.60 -2.12
C HIS A 409 0.08 30.28 -3.46
N SER A 410 0.96 29.66 -4.25
CA SER A 410 1.24 30.11 -5.60
C SER A 410 0.00 29.91 -6.48
N CYS A 411 -0.87 30.93 -6.54
CA CYS A 411 -2.10 30.86 -7.29
C CYS A 411 -1.81 30.90 -8.80
N GLN A 412 -2.25 29.89 -9.51
CA GLN A 412 -2.10 29.78 -10.97
C GLN A 412 -3.46 29.92 -11.71
N GLY A 413 -4.46 30.50 -11.02
CA GLY A 413 -5.81 30.56 -11.54
C GLY A 413 -6.59 29.24 -11.34
N PRO A 414 -7.76 29.09 -11.98
CA PRO A 414 -8.52 27.84 -11.94
C PRO A 414 -7.64 26.67 -12.38
N LYS A 415 -7.68 25.56 -11.63
CA LYS A 415 -6.93 24.35 -12.01
C LYS A 415 -7.44 23.88 -13.37
N ASP A 416 -6.49 23.50 -14.23
CA ASP A 416 -6.80 22.89 -15.53
C ASP A 416 -7.92 21.85 -15.39
N GLY A 417 -8.91 21.90 -16.27
CA GLY A 417 -10.07 21.04 -16.25
C GLY A 417 -9.79 19.58 -16.51
N CYS A 418 -10.82 18.83 -16.79
CA CYS A 418 -10.74 17.42 -17.13
C CYS A 418 -9.77 17.15 -18.28
N PHE A 419 -8.84 16.21 -18.11
CA PHE A 419 -7.85 15.80 -19.12
C PHE A 419 -8.45 15.28 -20.44
N ILE A 420 -9.76 15.01 -20.49
CA ILE A 420 -10.46 14.50 -21.67
C ILE A 420 -11.22 15.63 -22.39
N CYS A 421 -11.98 16.44 -21.66
CA CYS A 421 -12.87 17.45 -22.24
C CYS A 421 -12.52 18.90 -21.87
N GLY A 422 -11.59 19.13 -20.93
CA GLY A 422 -11.21 20.48 -20.48
C GLY A 422 -12.16 21.12 -19.46
N GLU A 423 -13.34 20.54 -19.20
CA GLU A 423 -14.32 21.10 -18.25
C GLU A 423 -13.80 21.09 -16.80
N LEU A 424 -14.13 22.13 -16.04
CA LEU A 424 -13.62 22.37 -14.68
C LEU A 424 -14.39 21.65 -13.57
N ASP A 425 -15.58 21.12 -13.88
CA ASP A 425 -16.52 20.55 -12.94
C ASP A 425 -16.19 19.12 -12.50
N HIS A 426 -15.36 18.42 -13.26
CA HIS A 426 -14.99 17.03 -12.98
C HIS A 426 -13.54 16.71 -13.34
N LYS A 427 -13.06 15.58 -12.86
CA LYS A 427 -11.76 14.99 -13.25
C LYS A 427 -11.94 13.89 -14.28
N ARG A 428 -10.88 13.49 -14.97
CA ARG A 428 -10.87 12.47 -16.02
C ARG A 428 -11.66 11.20 -15.66
N SER A 429 -11.56 10.71 -14.42
CA SER A 429 -12.26 9.51 -13.96
C SER A 429 -13.79 9.62 -13.98
N ALA A 430 -14.31 10.82 -13.84
CA ALA A 430 -15.74 11.13 -13.86
C ALA A 430 -16.19 11.80 -15.16
N CYS A 431 -15.35 11.80 -16.21
CA CYS A 431 -15.66 12.48 -17.45
C CYS A 431 -16.77 11.76 -18.23
N PRO A 432 -17.86 12.45 -18.61
CA PRO A 432 -18.92 11.87 -19.44
C PRO A 432 -18.41 11.36 -20.78
N ASN A 433 -17.37 11.98 -21.31
CA ASN A 433 -16.78 11.66 -22.61
C ASN A 433 -15.75 10.50 -22.58
N ILE A 434 -15.62 9.80 -21.43
CA ILE A 434 -14.66 8.69 -21.31
C ILE A 434 -15.00 7.51 -22.26
N ALA A 435 -16.27 7.32 -22.59
CA ALA A 435 -16.74 6.27 -23.49
C ALA A 435 -16.51 6.61 -24.99
N THR A 436 -16.64 7.88 -25.35
CA THR A 436 -16.37 8.36 -26.71
C THR A 436 -14.89 8.34 -27.06
N SER A 437 -14.04 8.67 -26.10
CA SER A 437 -12.57 8.52 -26.22
C SER A 437 -12.16 7.06 -26.45
N LYS A 438 -12.82 6.09 -25.81
CA LYS A 438 -12.56 4.65 -26.03
C LYS A 438 -13.00 4.17 -27.44
N ARG A 439 -14.05 4.76 -28.03
CA ARG A 439 -14.52 4.40 -29.39
C ARG A 439 -13.65 5.02 -30.48
N ALA A 440 -13.21 6.27 -30.33
CA ALA A 440 -12.28 6.93 -31.24
C ALA A 440 -10.95 6.20 -31.32
N ASN A 441 -10.38 5.79 -30.17
CA ASN A 441 -9.15 5.00 -30.11
C ASN A 441 -9.23 3.64 -30.82
N LYS A 442 -10.42 3.00 -30.86
CA LYS A 442 -10.61 1.72 -31.57
C LYS A 442 -10.65 1.89 -33.09
N ALA A 443 -11.18 3.02 -33.57
CA ALA A 443 -11.26 3.34 -35.01
C ALA A 443 -9.87 3.74 -35.58
N VAL A 444 -9.10 4.55 -34.85
CA VAL A 444 -7.74 4.98 -35.22
C VAL A 444 -6.78 3.79 -35.24
N ARG A 445 -6.91 2.84 -34.31
CA ARG A 445 -6.09 1.62 -34.25
C ARG A 445 -6.30 0.74 -35.51
N LYS A 446 -7.55 0.62 -36.00
CA LYS A 446 -7.85 -0.08 -37.27
C LYS A 446 -7.24 0.61 -38.49
N GLN A 447 -7.19 1.95 -38.51
CA GLN A 447 -6.65 2.72 -39.64
C GLN A 447 -5.12 2.68 -39.66
N LYS A 448 -4.43 2.73 -38.52
CA LYS A 448 -2.97 2.60 -38.41
C LYS A 448 -2.46 1.19 -38.76
N GLN A 449 -3.19 0.14 -38.35
CA GLN A 449 -2.88 -1.23 -38.78
C GLN A 449 -2.95 -1.40 -40.31
N ARG A 450 -3.93 -0.76 -40.97
CA ARG A 450 -4.03 -0.76 -42.44
C ARG A 450 -2.88 -0.01 -43.09
N LYS A 451 -2.42 1.13 -42.54
CA LYS A 451 -1.26 1.88 -43.06
C LYS A 451 0.07 1.17 -42.83
N SER A 452 0.27 0.52 -41.66
CA SER A 452 1.48 -0.27 -41.39
C SER A 452 1.61 -1.49 -42.27
N ASN A 453 0.49 -2.16 -42.59
CA ASN A 453 0.52 -3.29 -43.52
C ASN A 453 0.77 -2.86 -44.97
N LYS A 454 0.34 -1.64 -45.36
CA LYS A 454 0.63 -1.10 -46.69
C LYS A 454 2.11 -0.69 -46.84
N MET A 455 2.72 -0.12 -45.78
CA MET A 455 4.15 0.23 -45.78
C MET A 455 5.09 -0.99 -45.75
N LYS A 456 4.66 -2.10 -45.13
CA LYS A 456 5.45 -3.36 -45.17
C LYS A 456 5.45 -4.06 -46.52
N MET A 457 4.50 -3.78 -47.39
CA MET A 457 4.47 -4.31 -48.74
C MET A 457 5.34 -3.51 -49.74
N GLU A 458 5.70 -2.27 -49.39
CA GLU A 458 6.51 -1.40 -50.26
C GLU A 458 8.03 -1.45 -49.95
N THR A 459 8.44 -1.99 -48.77
CA THR A 459 9.84 -2.05 -48.33
C THR A 459 10.54 -3.38 -48.62
N THR A 460 9.91 -4.33 -49.31
CA THR A 460 10.54 -5.60 -49.71
C THR A 460 11.18 -5.56 -51.10
N LYS A 461 11.38 -4.36 -51.67
CA LYS A 461 12.19 -4.18 -52.90
C LYS A 461 13.26 -3.13 -52.60
N GLY A 462 14.48 -3.55 -52.33
CA GLY A 462 15.66 -2.68 -52.37
C GLY A 462 16.68 -2.88 -51.26
N GLN A 463 17.75 -3.63 -51.58
CA GLN A 463 19.18 -3.46 -51.23
C GLN A 463 19.60 -3.79 -49.79
N SER A 464 20.33 -4.77 -49.57
CA SER A 464 21.75 -5.19 -49.63
C SER A 464 22.80 -4.15 -49.21
N MET A 465 23.66 -4.64 -48.29
CA MET A 465 25.06 -4.32 -48.01
C MET A 465 25.49 -3.31 -46.94
N ASN A 466 26.27 -3.84 -46.06
CA ASN A 466 27.63 -3.55 -45.53
C ASN A 466 27.85 -3.01 -44.11
N HIS A 467 28.54 -3.86 -43.33
CA HIS A 467 29.71 -3.68 -42.45
C HIS A 467 29.88 -2.39 -41.62
N THR A 468 30.16 -2.44 -40.34
CA THR A 468 31.39 -2.78 -39.62
C THR A 468 31.29 -2.48 -38.13
N SER A 469 32.02 -3.23 -37.34
CA SER A 469 32.33 -3.27 -35.92
C SER A 469 32.74 -1.96 -35.23
N ALA A 470 32.35 -1.79 -33.97
CA ALA A 470 33.21 -1.14 -33.00
C ALA A 470 32.86 -1.56 -31.56
N THR A 471 33.76 -2.29 -30.98
CA THR A 471 33.91 -2.65 -29.55
C THR A 471 34.09 -1.43 -28.66
N ARG A 472 33.36 -1.36 -27.55
CA ARG A 472 33.79 -0.57 -26.39
C ARG A 472 33.49 -1.31 -25.07
N ARG A 473 34.57 -1.82 -24.49
CA ARG A 473 34.65 -2.31 -23.10
C ARG A 473 34.21 -1.24 -22.10
N LYS A 474 33.37 -1.57 -21.14
CA LYS A 474 33.24 -0.81 -19.91
C LYS A 474 33.28 -1.72 -18.67
N LYS A 475 34.25 -1.41 -17.83
CA LYS A 475 34.67 -2.08 -16.61
C LYS A 475 33.52 -2.37 -15.65
N ARG A 476 33.47 -3.60 -15.22
CA ARG A 476 32.67 -4.15 -14.14
C ARG A 476 33.21 -3.65 -12.79
N ARG A 477 32.38 -3.05 -11.99
CA ARG A 477 32.63 -2.88 -10.55
C ARG A 477 31.61 -3.77 -9.83
N GLU A 478 32.11 -4.86 -9.30
CA GLU A 478 31.43 -5.69 -8.31
C GLU A 478 31.33 -4.92 -6.99
N ARG A 479 30.13 -4.79 -6.46
CA ARG A 479 29.89 -4.57 -5.02
C ARG A 479 28.69 -5.41 -4.61
N ALA A 480 28.93 -6.18 -3.57
CA ALA A 480 28.11 -7.16 -2.94
C ALA A 480 26.67 -6.73 -2.72
N HIS A 481 25.74 -7.54 -3.24
CA HIS A 481 24.36 -7.59 -2.80
C HIS A 481 24.21 -8.68 -1.76
N GLN A 482 24.17 -8.29 -0.51
CA GLN A 482 23.54 -9.07 0.57
C GLN A 482 22.45 -8.22 1.18
N TYR A 483 21.29 -8.83 1.43
CA TYR A 483 20.07 -8.32 2.05
C TYR A 483 19.05 -7.65 1.12
N LEU A 484 18.28 -8.48 0.45
CA LEU A 484 16.96 -8.12 -0.03
C LEU A 484 16.12 -9.39 -0.13
N CYS A 485 15.40 -9.72 0.93
CA CYS A 485 14.15 -10.49 0.94
C CYS A 485 13.81 -10.84 2.39
N SER A 486 13.08 -10.00 3.01
CA SER A 486 12.24 -10.35 4.17
C SER A 486 10.97 -9.50 4.14
#